data_ffc7b8fe2525670e2083d6a2b4159ca2
#
_entry.id   ffc7b8fe2525670e2083d6a2b4159ca2
#
_cell.length_a   1.000
_cell.length_b   1.000
_cell.length_c   1.000
_cell.angle_alpha   90.00
_cell.angle_beta   90.00
_cell.angle_gamma   90.00
#
_symmetry.space_group_name_H-M   'P 1'
#
loop_
_entity.id
_entity.type
_entity.pdbx_description
1 polymer ?
#
loop_
_entity_poly.entity_id
_entity_poly.type
_entity_poly.pdbx_seq_one_letter_code
_entity_poly.pdbx_strand_id
1 'polypeptide(L)'
;MKNILVAVAAVLLCLSAAAQKKEEVLFSDPYQIDSSDYFLVPRMIDDLNAAAYGKGKGYLPWGNYSDIVFYNSETNQSKKLFGDKLALINTFSQRRNYYYYDESREKEIPANILRHHIVYLVRTENFNNDGGLDTDDPVYLYISTKTGDNLRQITPGGFHVLSWTLSKDQKMILVKGQNDKNGNKKFGQGDDQLYYRIDLEDDVAKIRCYPLNF
;
A
#
# COMPACT_ATOMS: atom_id res chain seq x y z
N MET A 1 8.04 -60.01 1.77
CA MET A 1 8.81 -58.73 1.74
C MET A 1 8.26 -57.71 0.72
N LYS A 2 7.88 -58.10 -0.52
CA LYS A 2 7.30 -57.14 -1.49
C LYS A 2 6.02 -56.43 -1.03
N ASN A 3 5.13 -57.11 -0.33
CA ASN A 3 3.85 -56.53 0.11
C ASN A 3 4.00 -55.52 1.28
N ILE A 4 5.07 -55.64 2.08
CA ILE A 4 5.37 -54.68 3.17
C ILE A 4 5.92 -53.37 2.60
N LEU A 5 6.73 -53.42 1.54
CA LEU A 5 7.28 -52.24 0.86
C LEU A 5 6.18 -51.38 0.20
N VAL A 6 5.17 -52.06 -0.39
CA VAL A 6 4.03 -51.32 -1.01
C VAL A 6 3.16 -50.65 0.05
N ALA A 7 2.93 -51.28 1.21
CA ALA A 7 2.17 -50.71 2.30
C ALA A 7 2.86 -49.49 2.91
N VAL A 8 4.19 -49.52 3.08
CA VAL A 8 4.98 -48.40 3.61
C VAL A 8 5.00 -47.22 2.62
N ALA A 9 5.12 -47.48 1.32
CA ALA A 9 5.06 -46.47 0.28
C ALA A 9 3.67 -45.78 0.22
N ALA A 10 2.58 -46.54 0.39
CA ALA A 10 1.21 -45.98 0.43
C ALA A 10 0.97 -45.11 1.65
N VAL A 11 1.50 -45.48 2.83
CA VAL A 11 1.40 -44.62 4.05
C VAL A 11 2.21 -43.35 3.93
N LEU A 12 3.40 -43.40 3.31
CA LEU A 12 4.21 -42.18 3.07
C LEU A 12 3.55 -41.22 2.08
N LEU A 13 2.83 -41.70 1.08
CA LEU A 13 2.06 -40.87 0.13
C LEU A 13 0.83 -40.25 0.78
N CYS A 14 0.18 -40.94 1.73
CA CYS A 14 -0.95 -40.37 2.48
C CYS A 14 -0.53 -39.28 3.48
N LEU A 15 0.68 -39.36 4.04
CA LEU A 15 1.20 -38.32 4.96
C LEU A 15 1.59 -37.02 4.25
N SER A 16 2.00 -37.13 2.98
CA SER A 16 2.29 -35.90 2.18
C SER A 16 1.04 -35.16 1.71
N ALA A 17 -0.12 -35.82 1.64
CA ALA A 17 -1.39 -35.18 1.25
C ALA A 17 -2.07 -34.38 2.40
N ALA A 18 -1.68 -34.62 3.65
CA ALA A 18 -2.32 -34.01 4.82
C ALA A 18 -1.75 -32.65 5.23
N ALA A 19 -0.73 -32.12 4.54
CA ALA A 19 0.01 -30.93 4.97
C ALA A 19 -0.14 -29.70 4.09
N GLN A 20 -1.05 -29.68 3.12
CA GLN A 20 -1.38 -28.43 2.45
C GLN A 20 -2.37 -27.64 3.33
N LYS A 21 -1.80 -26.86 4.28
CA LYS A 21 -2.56 -25.79 4.93
C LYS A 21 -3.08 -24.88 3.81
N LYS A 22 -4.40 -24.88 3.61
CA LYS A 22 -5.03 -23.98 2.63
C LYS A 22 -4.69 -22.57 3.05
N GLU A 23 -3.90 -21.91 2.23
CA GLU A 23 -3.50 -20.54 2.46
C GLU A 23 -4.73 -19.63 2.39
N GLU A 24 -5.12 -19.01 3.49
CA GLU A 24 -6.25 -18.12 3.56
C GLU A 24 -5.76 -16.69 3.28
N VAL A 25 -6.20 -16.11 2.16
CA VAL A 25 -5.94 -14.71 1.83
C VAL A 25 -7.04 -13.87 2.44
N LEU A 26 -6.65 -12.93 3.32
CA LEU A 26 -7.57 -12.04 4.00
C LEU A 26 -7.73 -10.72 3.26
N PHE A 27 -8.98 -10.25 3.18
CA PHE A 27 -9.33 -8.96 2.59
C PHE A 27 -10.09 -8.11 3.60
N SER A 28 -9.93 -6.78 3.50
CA SER A 28 -10.74 -5.80 4.21
C SER A 28 -12.03 -5.53 3.45
N ASP A 29 -12.92 -4.72 4.04
CA ASP A 29 -14.14 -4.27 3.38
C ASP A 29 -13.83 -3.55 2.06
N PRO A 30 -14.67 -3.76 1.02
CA PRO A 30 -14.50 -3.09 -0.26
C PRO A 30 -14.91 -1.62 -0.17
N TYR A 31 -14.25 -0.78 -0.99
CA TYR A 31 -14.56 0.64 -1.16
C TYR A 31 -15.01 0.88 -2.60
N GLN A 32 -16.22 1.37 -2.80
CA GLN A 32 -16.65 1.80 -4.13
C GLN A 32 -15.96 3.11 -4.51
N ILE A 33 -15.47 3.19 -5.74
CA ILE A 33 -14.94 4.43 -6.30
C ILE A 33 -16.12 5.23 -6.84
N ASP A 34 -16.32 6.45 -6.31
CA ASP A 34 -17.44 7.30 -6.65
C ASP A 34 -17.61 7.45 -8.19
N SER A 35 -18.84 7.26 -8.65
CA SER A 35 -19.26 7.38 -10.06
C SER A 35 -18.51 6.43 -11.02
N SER A 36 -18.11 5.26 -10.54
CA SER A 36 -17.46 4.24 -11.37
C SER A 36 -17.95 2.83 -11.03
N ASP A 37 -17.69 1.89 -11.96
CA ASP A 37 -17.96 0.46 -11.77
C ASP A 37 -16.83 -0.26 -11.01
N TYR A 38 -15.86 0.50 -10.47
CA TYR A 38 -14.72 -0.05 -9.80
C TYR A 38 -14.86 -0.04 -8.29
N PHE A 39 -14.40 -1.12 -7.68
CA PHE A 39 -14.23 -1.28 -6.24
C PHE A 39 -12.76 -1.51 -5.92
N LEU A 40 -12.30 -0.92 -4.82
CA LEU A 40 -11.02 -1.25 -4.21
C LEU A 40 -11.26 -2.26 -3.11
N VAL A 41 -10.54 -3.37 -3.17
CA VAL A 41 -10.59 -4.42 -2.16
C VAL A 41 -9.19 -4.56 -1.56
N PRO A 42 -8.92 -3.96 -0.39
CA PRO A 42 -7.59 -4.03 0.23
C PRO A 42 -7.29 -5.45 0.71
N ARG A 43 -6.13 -5.98 0.31
CA ARG A 43 -5.59 -7.23 0.81
C ARG A 43 -4.84 -6.99 2.11
N MET A 44 -5.24 -7.67 3.16
CA MET A 44 -4.59 -7.58 4.46
C MET A 44 -3.23 -8.28 4.47
N ILE A 45 -2.40 -7.93 5.43
CA ILE A 45 -1.22 -8.71 5.76
C ILE A 45 -1.71 -9.93 6.55
N ASP A 46 -1.39 -11.11 6.06
CA ASP A 46 -1.75 -12.40 6.61
C ASP A 46 -0.50 -13.20 7.01
N ASP A 47 -0.68 -14.35 7.65
CA ASP A 47 0.42 -15.21 8.10
C ASP A 47 1.34 -15.67 6.96
N LEU A 48 0.84 -15.67 5.71
CA LEU A 48 1.58 -16.15 4.54
C LEU A 48 2.64 -15.16 4.09
N ASN A 49 2.32 -13.88 4.19
CA ASN A 49 3.20 -12.80 3.76
C ASN A 49 3.85 -12.06 4.94
N ALA A 50 3.43 -12.39 6.18
CA ALA A 50 3.91 -11.74 7.41
C ALA A 50 5.44 -11.77 7.56
N ALA A 51 6.09 -12.83 7.09
CA ALA A 51 7.56 -12.96 7.14
C ALA A 51 8.30 -11.89 6.32
N ALA A 52 7.65 -11.30 5.33
CA ALA A 52 8.19 -10.21 4.52
C ALA A 52 8.06 -8.83 5.21
N TYR A 53 7.21 -8.75 6.27
CA TYR A 53 6.90 -7.55 7.00
C TYR A 53 7.42 -7.61 8.42
N GLY A 54 8.71 -7.39 8.62
CA GLY A 54 9.35 -7.33 9.94
C GLY A 54 9.64 -8.70 10.57
N LYS A 55 10.91 -9.03 10.67
CA LYS A 55 11.35 -10.30 11.27
C LYS A 55 11.14 -10.33 12.79
N GLY A 56 10.29 -11.26 13.25
CA GLY A 56 10.44 -11.88 14.56
C GLY A 56 9.92 -11.13 15.77
N LYS A 57 9.21 -10.02 15.64
CA LYS A 57 8.67 -9.29 16.79
C LYS A 57 7.18 -9.51 17.05
N GLY A 58 6.54 -10.42 16.32
CA GLY A 58 5.11 -10.75 16.54
C GLY A 58 4.15 -9.56 16.29
N TYR A 59 4.63 -8.49 15.68
CA TYR A 59 3.89 -7.28 15.42
C TYR A 59 3.67 -7.12 13.91
N LEU A 60 2.53 -7.59 13.45
CA LEU A 60 2.02 -7.21 12.14
C LEU A 60 1.58 -5.75 12.21
N PRO A 61 1.95 -4.89 11.22
CA PRO A 61 1.54 -3.50 11.21
C PRO A 61 0.03 -3.39 10.97
N TRP A 62 -0.74 -3.39 12.07
CA TRP A 62 -2.18 -3.27 12.05
C TRP A 62 -2.65 -2.06 11.25
N GLY A 63 -3.66 -2.26 10.40
CA GLY A 63 -4.23 -1.22 9.57
C GLY A 63 -3.49 -0.96 8.26
N ASN A 64 -2.46 -1.75 7.95
CA ASN A 64 -1.76 -1.71 6.66
C ASN A 64 -2.23 -2.86 5.76
N TYR A 65 -2.01 -2.69 4.46
CA TYR A 65 -2.39 -3.65 3.44
C TYR A 65 -1.17 -4.09 2.64
N SER A 66 -1.16 -5.35 2.22
CA SER A 66 -0.12 -5.91 1.34
C SER A 66 -0.36 -5.58 -0.13
N ASP A 67 -1.59 -5.31 -0.52
CA ASP A 67 -1.98 -4.90 -1.88
C ASP A 67 -3.40 -4.30 -1.87
N ILE A 68 -3.84 -3.78 -3.01
CA ILE A 68 -5.22 -3.40 -3.28
C ILE A 68 -5.64 -4.06 -4.58
N VAL A 69 -6.76 -4.79 -4.55
CA VAL A 69 -7.37 -5.35 -5.75
C VAL A 69 -8.40 -4.36 -6.27
N PHE A 70 -8.28 -3.98 -7.53
CA PHE A 70 -9.30 -3.26 -8.28
C PHE A 70 -10.22 -4.27 -8.95
N TYR A 71 -11.49 -4.22 -8.62
CA TYR A 71 -12.54 -5.06 -9.21
C TYR A 71 -13.50 -4.19 -10.01
N ASN A 72 -13.74 -4.55 -11.27
CA ASN A 72 -14.73 -3.92 -12.13
C ASN A 72 -16.00 -4.77 -12.15
N SER A 73 -17.12 -4.22 -11.65
CA SER A 73 -18.39 -4.94 -11.53
C SER A 73 -19.10 -5.18 -12.85
N GLU A 74 -18.85 -4.35 -13.87
CA GLU A 74 -19.45 -4.50 -15.20
C GLU A 74 -18.79 -5.65 -15.99
N THR A 75 -17.44 -5.68 -15.98
CA THR A 75 -16.67 -6.68 -16.74
C THR A 75 -16.33 -7.94 -15.95
N ASN A 76 -16.59 -7.95 -14.64
CA ASN A 76 -16.21 -9.01 -13.71
C ASN A 76 -14.69 -9.31 -13.70
N GLN A 77 -13.87 -8.29 -13.98
CA GLN A 77 -12.42 -8.40 -14.01
C GLN A 77 -11.80 -7.80 -12.76
N SER A 78 -10.69 -8.37 -12.34
CA SER A 78 -9.90 -7.85 -11.21
C SER A 78 -8.43 -7.77 -11.54
N LYS A 79 -7.73 -6.80 -10.91
CA LYS A 79 -6.27 -6.69 -10.99
C LYS A 79 -5.71 -6.21 -9.67
N LYS A 80 -4.52 -6.68 -9.32
CA LYS A 80 -3.74 -6.19 -8.19
C LYS A 80 -3.04 -4.88 -8.54
N LEU A 81 -2.97 -3.95 -7.60
CA LEU A 81 -2.31 -2.67 -7.79
C LEU A 81 -0.78 -2.80 -7.87
N PHE A 82 -0.18 -3.54 -6.94
CA PHE A 82 1.26 -3.78 -6.89
C PHE A 82 1.68 -5.12 -7.54
N GLY A 83 0.72 -6.03 -7.74
CA GLY A 83 0.97 -7.35 -8.34
C GLY A 83 1.82 -8.24 -7.44
N ASP A 84 3.01 -8.61 -7.91
CA ASP A 84 3.95 -9.45 -7.15
C ASP A 84 5.03 -8.64 -6.42
N LYS A 85 4.97 -7.30 -6.50
CA LYS A 85 5.90 -6.43 -5.77
C LYS A 85 5.50 -6.35 -4.31
N LEU A 86 6.50 -6.45 -3.42
CA LEU A 86 6.27 -6.22 -2.00
C LEU A 86 5.90 -4.76 -1.76
N ALA A 87 4.80 -4.54 -1.07
CA ALA A 87 4.31 -3.22 -0.69
C ALA A 87 3.64 -3.25 0.68
N LEU A 88 3.84 -2.22 1.47
CA LEU A 88 3.15 -1.99 2.72
C LEU A 88 2.36 -0.69 2.60
N ILE A 89 1.06 -0.81 2.33
CA ILE A 89 0.17 0.32 2.08
C ILE A 89 -0.43 0.78 3.41
N ASN A 90 -0.07 1.98 3.84
CA ASN A 90 -0.57 2.56 5.08
C ASN A 90 -1.99 3.11 4.92
N THR A 91 -2.23 3.84 3.81
CA THR A 91 -3.52 4.46 3.52
C THR A 91 -3.61 4.87 2.06
N PHE A 92 -4.83 5.20 1.62
CA PHE A 92 -5.11 5.70 0.29
C PHE A 92 -6.25 6.73 0.32
N SER A 93 -6.28 7.63 -0.65
CA SER A 93 -7.15 8.81 -0.63
C SER A 93 -8.65 8.53 -0.81
N GLN A 94 -9.03 7.31 -1.18
CA GLN A 94 -10.45 6.89 -1.27
C GLN A 94 -11.00 6.31 0.04
N ARG A 95 -10.12 6.14 1.06
CA ARG A 95 -10.53 5.61 2.35
C ARG A 95 -11.30 6.66 3.13
N ARG A 96 -12.59 6.42 3.38
CA ARG A 96 -13.38 7.22 4.31
C ARG A 96 -12.98 6.83 5.74
N ASN A 97 -12.66 7.82 6.58
CA ASN A 97 -12.45 7.58 8.00
C ASN A 97 -13.81 7.41 8.68
N TYR A 98 -14.26 6.17 8.87
CA TYR A 98 -15.51 5.84 9.56
C TYR A 98 -15.54 6.23 11.06
N TYR A 99 -14.42 6.63 11.65
CA TYR A 99 -14.35 6.95 13.08
C TYR A 99 -14.95 8.30 13.48
N TYR A 100 -15.37 9.13 12.54
CA TYR A 100 -16.07 10.39 12.77
C TYR A 100 -17.26 10.50 11.81
N TYR A 101 -18.24 9.60 11.99
CA TYR A 101 -19.51 9.70 11.29
C TYR A 101 -20.36 10.76 12.02
N ASP A 102 -20.34 11.98 11.53
CA ASP A 102 -21.29 13.06 11.87
C ASP A 102 -22.29 13.14 10.71
N GLU A 103 -23.51 12.68 10.93
CA GLU A 103 -24.59 12.67 9.94
C GLU A 103 -24.84 14.05 9.31
N SER A 104 -24.46 15.14 9.99
CA SER A 104 -24.58 16.52 9.48
C SER A 104 -23.57 16.85 8.37
N ARG A 105 -22.53 16.02 8.15
CA ARG A 105 -21.44 16.22 7.18
C ARG A 105 -21.47 15.27 5.98
N GLU A 106 -22.58 14.58 5.74
CA GLU A 106 -22.75 13.61 4.66
C GLU A 106 -22.44 14.13 3.23
N LYS A 107 -22.33 15.44 3.06
CA LYS A 107 -22.16 16.09 1.74
C LYS A 107 -20.75 16.60 1.46
N GLU A 108 -19.83 16.54 2.40
CA GLU A 108 -18.46 16.96 2.16
C GLU A 108 -17.62 15.78 1.65
N ILE A 109 -17.17 15.86 0.40
CA ILE A 109 -16.12 14.97 -0.12
C ILE A 109 -14.90 15.16 0.78
N PRO A 110 -14.34 14.08 1.39
CA PRO A 110 -13.14 14.21 2.19
C PRO A 110 -12.07 15.00 1.44
N ALA A 111 -11.44 15.95 2.11
CA ALA A 111 -10.52 16.91 1.49
C ALA A 111 -9.31 16.26 0.75
N ASN A 112 -9.07 14.97 0.99
CA ASN A 112 -7.98 14.19 0.37
C ASN A 112 -8.44 13.29 -0.79
N ILE A 113 -9.73 13.33 -1.20
CA ILE A 113 -10.20 12.56 -2.35
C ILE A 113 -9.98 13.37 -3.62
N LEU A 114 -9.10 12.88 -4.51
CA LEU A 114 -8.85 13.49 -5.80
C LEU A 114 -9.92 13.06 -6.83
N ARG A 115 -10.21 13.94 -7.79
CA ARG A 115 -11.21 13.69 -8.84
C ARG A 115 -10.77 12.60 -9.83
N HIS A 116 -9.53 12.65 -10.26
CA HIS A 116 -9.01 11.84 -11.37
C HIS A 116 -8.03 10.75 -10.92
N HIS A 117 -7.53 10.83 -9.70
CA HIS A 117 -6.47 9.96 -9.19
C HIS A 117 -6.78 9.37 -7.83
N ILE A 118 -6.01 8.35 -7.48
CA ILE A 118 -5.91 7.83 -6.12
C ILE A 118 -4.46 7.98 -5.68
N VAL A 119 -4.24 8.57 -4.51
CA VAL A 119 -2.93 8.71 -3.88
C VAL A 119 -2.81 7.69 -2.75
N TYR A 120 -1.64 7.09 -2.65
CA TYR A 120 -1.33 6.06 -1.65
C TYR A 120 -0.10 6.44 -0.86
N LEU A 121 -0.10 6.15 0.44
CA LEU A 121 1.09 6.17 1.30
C LEU A 121 1.61 4.73 1.41
N VAL A 122 2.78 4.46 0.85
CA VAL A 122 3.28 3.10 0.66
C VAL A 122 4.76 3.01 0.99
N ARG A 123 5.16 1.93 1.64
CA ARG A 123 6.54 1.47 1.72
C ARG A 123 6.77 0.40 0.69
N THR A 124 7.86 0.48 -0.05
CA THR A 124 8.22 -0.46 -1.12
C THR A 124 9.68 -0.85 -1.10
N GLU A 125 10.44 -0.35 -0.13
CA GLU A 125 11.88 -0.54 -0.03
C GLU A 125 12.26 -0.83 1.42
N ASN A 126 12.96 -1.93 1.66
CA ASN A 126 13.64 -2.20 2.92
C ASN A 126 14.93 -1.37 2.96
N PHE A 127 14.78 -0.11 3.36
CA PHE A 127 15.83 0.92 3.31
C PHE A 127 16.93 0.67 4.33
N ASN A 128 16.56 0.18 5.51
CA ASN A 128 17.51 -0.10 6.59
C ASN A 128 18.23 -1.45 6.42
N ASN A 129 17.77 -2.31 5.46
CA ASN A 129 18.31 -3.65 5.16
C ASN A 129 18.27 -4.62 6.35
N ASP A 130 17.29 -4.52 7.23
CA ASP A 130 17.12 -5.40 8.39
C ASP A 130 16.45 -6.74 8.04
N GLY A 131 15.98 -6.87 6.78
CA GLY A 131 15.41 -8.07 6.19
C GLY A 131 13.90 -8.15 6.17
N GLY A 132 13.20 -7.07 6.54
CA GLY A 132 11.75 -6.93 6.42
C GLY A 132 11.35 -5.58 5.84
N LEU A 133 10.10 -5.46 5.39
CA LEU A 133 9.50 -4.18 5.03
C LEU A 133 8.56 -3.77 6.16
N ASP A 134 8.92 -2.75 6.93
CA ASP A 134 8.16 -2.40 8.13
C ASP A 134 8.05 -0.90 8.40
N THR A 135 7.73 -0.53 9.64
CA THR A 135 7.50 0.86 10.02
C THR A 135 8.74 1.71 10.06
N ASP A 136 9.93 1.11 10.10
CA ASP A 136 11.23 1.83 10.13
C ASP A 136 11.66 2.25 8.71
N ASP A 137 11.00 1.71 7.66
CA ASP A 137 11.26 2.06 6.27
C ASP A 137 10.55 3.34 5.83
N PRO A 138 11.06 4.04 4.79
CA PRO A 138 10.43 5.27 4.31
C PRO A 138 9.07 5.04 3.67
N VAL A 139 8.15 5.94 3.96
CA VAL A 139 6.85 6.04 3.28
C VAL A 139 7.00 6.92 2.06
N TYR A 140 6.52 6.46 0.92
CA TYR A 140 6.47 7.22 -0.32
C TYR A 140 5.03 7.56 -0.71
N LEU A 141 4.84 8.63 -1.49
CA LEU A 141 3.59 8.88 -2.19
C LEU A 141 3.62 8.17 -3.54
N TYR A 142 2.61 7.35 -3.74
CA TYR A 142 2.27 6.73 -5.03
C TYR A 142 0.96 7.33 -5.55
N ILE A 143 0.77 7.28 -6.85
CA ILE A 143 -0.45 7.73 -7.52
C ILE A 143 -0.83 6.75 -8.62
N SER A 144 -2.13 6.59 -8.85
CA SER A 144 -2.70 5.89 -10.00
C SER A 144 -3.92 6.62 -10.55
N THR A 145 -4.43 6.19 -11.71
CA THR A 145 -5.79 6.54 -12.14
C THR A 145 -6.83 5.94 -11.19
N LYS A 146 -8.09 6.34 -11.33
CA LYS A 146 -9.23 5.76 -10.58
C LYS A 146 -9.45 4.27 -10.87
N THR A 147 -8.92 3.77 -11.96
CA THR A 147 -8.97 2.35 -12.33
C THR A 147 -7.75 1.57 -11.86
N GLY A 148 -6.80 2.21 -11.13
CA GLY A 148 -5.56 1.59 -10.66
C GLY A 148 -4.51 1.42 -11.76
N ASP A 149 -4.66 2.09 -12.91
CA ASP A 149 -3.66 2.08 -13.99
C ASP A 149 -2.59 3.14 -13.75
N ASN A 150 -1.45 2.98 -14.42
CA ASN A 150 -0.33 3.91 -14.40
C ASN A 150 0.22 4.18 -12.98
N LEU A 151 0.18 3.17 -12.11
CA LEU A 151 0.74 3.28 -10.76
C LEU A 151 2.21 3.68 -10.81
N ARG A 152 2.55 4.76 -10.10
CA ARG A 152 3.94 5.17 -9.94
C ARG A 152 4.18 5.92 -8.65
N GLN A 153 5.43 5.90 -8.17
CA GLN A 153 5.93 6.76 -7.12
C GLN A 153 6.05 8.19 -7.63
N ILE A 154 5.58 9.18 -6.87
CA ILE A 154 5.63 10.61 -7.22
C ILE A 154 6.51 11.43 -6.26
N THR A 155 7.03 10.84 -5.20
CA THR A 155 8.08 11.42 -4.33
C THR A 155 9.44 10.83 -4.66
N PRO A 156 10.55 11.55 -4.37
CA PRO A 156 11.89 11.01 -4.58
C PRO A 156 12.18 9.74 -3.75
N GLY A 157 13.08 8.88 -4.24
CA GLY A 157 13.65 7.79 -3.45
C GLY A 157 14.44 8.31 -2.25
N GLY A 158 14.43 7.59 -1.13
CA GLY A 158 15.08 8.00 0.12
C GLY A 158 14.42 9.18 0.85
N PHE A 159 13.27 9.65 0.37
CA PHE A 159 12.49 10.71 1.02
C PHE A 159 11.31 10.12 1.78
N HIS A 160 11.36 10.16 3.10
CA HIS A 160 10.28 9.70 3.96
C HIS A 160 9.17 10.76 4.08
N VAL A 161 7.98 10.45 3.61
CA VAL A 161 6.81 11.34 3.70
C VAL A 161 6.24 11.36 5.12
N LEU A 162 6.17 12.53 5.72
CA LEU A 162 5.55 12.76 7.03
C LEU A 162 4.09 13.19 6.91
N SER A 163 3.79 14.06 5.95
CA SER A 163 2.44 14.55 5.70
C SER A 163 2.30 15.10 4.28
N TRP A 164 1.06 15.20 3.82
CA TRP A 164 0.74 15.83 2.55
C TRP A 164 -0.59 16.56 2.62
N THR A 165 -0.74 17.60 1.81
CA THR A 165 -1.95 18.41 1.73
C THR A 165 -2.28 18.69 0.26
N LEU A 166 -3.53 18.46 -0.11
CA LEU A 166 -4.06 18.75 -1.44
C LEU A 166 -4.50 20.21 -1.51
N SER A 167 -4.14 20.92 -2.58
CA SER A 167 -4.65 22.26 -2.83
C SER A 167 -6.17 22.25 -3.07
N LYS A 168 -6.84 23.38 -2.76
CA LYS A 168 -8.30 23.50 -2.89
C LYS A 168 -8.80 23.26 -4.32
N ASP A 169 -8.02 23.63 -5.33
CA ASP A 169 -8.32 23.42 -6.74
C ASP A 169 -7.94 22.02 -7.25
N GLN A 170 -7.36 21.18 -6.38
CA GLN A 170 -6.89 19.83 -6.66
C GLN A 170 -5.80 19.74 -7.76
N LYS A 171 -5.05 20.80 -8.00
CA LYS A 171 -3.97 20.82 -9.00
C LYS A 171 -2.58 20.60 -8.43
N MET A 172 -2.44 20.60 -7.11
CA MET A 172 -1.15 20.49 -6.46
C MET A 172 -1.26 19.74 -5.13
N ILE A 173 -0.24 18.96 -4.83
CA ILE A 173 0.01 18.41 -3.49
C ILE A 173 1.26 19.08 -2.92
N LEU A 174 1.17 19.57 -1.69
CA LEU A 174 2.32 19.96 -0.89
C LEU A 174 2.68 18.79 0.02
N VAL A 175 3.93 18.35 -0.03
CA VAL A 175 4.43 17.21 0.75
C VAL A 175 5.52 17.69 1.70
N LYS A 176 5.41 17.31 2.96
CA LYS A 176 6.46 17.45 3.98
C LYS A 176 7.08 16.10 4.26
N GLY A 177 8.40 16.04 4.36
CA GLY A 177 9.10 14.80 4.68
C GLY A 177 10.52 15.02 5.17
N GLN A 178 11.29 13.95 5.20
CA GLN A 178 12.68 13.91 5.68
C GLN A 178 13.54 13.09 4.73
N ASN A 179 14.80 13.50 4.60
CA ASN A 179 15.87 12.67 4.05
C ASN A 179 16.75 12.20 5.21
N ASP A 180 17.26 10.96 5.12
CA ASP A 180 18.32 10.48 6.02
C ASP A 180 19.62 11.22 5.77
N LYS A 181 19.81 12.35 6.48
CA LYS A 181 20.99 13.23 6.35
C LYS A 181 22.23 12.64 7.00
N ASN A 182 22.03 11.95 8.10
CA ASN A 182 23.13 11.43 8.91
C ASN A 182 23.60 10.02 8.48
N GLY A 183 22.89 9.40 7.53
CA GLY A 183 23.24 8.09 6.95
C GLY A 183 22.99 6.91 7.89
N ASN A 184 22.18 7.11 8.95
CA ASN A 184 21.89 6.06 9.94
C ASN A 184 20.76 5.11 9.52
N LYS A 185 20.17 5.33 8.34
CA LYS A 185 19.04 4.58 7.76
C LYS A 185 17.76 4.62 8.60
N LYS A 186 17.58 5.68 9.36
CA LYS A 186 16.38 5.97 10.15
C LYS A 186 15.92 7.38 9.87
N PHE A 187 14.63 7.63 10.00
CA PHE A 187 14.03 8.94 9.81
C PHE A 187 13.57 9.50 11.15
N GLY A 188 14.09 10.68 11.53
CA GLY A 188 13.75 11.24 12.83
C GLY A 188 14.58 12.46 13.25
N GLN A 189 14.94 12.51 14.53
CA GLN A 189 15.70 13.63 15.07
C GLN A 189 17.12 13.66 14.46
N GLY A 190 17.50 14.80 13.90
CA GLY A 190 18.79 14.99 13.21
C GLY A 190 18.72 14.97 11.70
N ASP A 191 17.57 14.63 11.13
CA ASP A 191 17.34 14.67 9.69
C ASP A 191 16.70 15.98 9.26
N ASP A 192 17.06 16.43 8.03
CA ASP A 192 16.48 17.65 7.50
C ASP A 192 15.03 17.45 7.10
N GLN A 193 14.16 18.35 7.55
CA GLN A 193 12.79 18.43 7.06
C GLN A 193 12.76 19.22 5.75
N LEU A 194 12.18 18.62 4.73
CA LEU A 194 12.09 19.16 3.38
C LEU A 194 10.64 19.20 2.92
N TYR A 195 10.41 20.07 1.94
CA TYR A 195 9.11 20.16 1.29
C TYR A 195 9.23 19.95 -0.20
N TYR A 196 8.23 19.29 -0.76
CA TYR A 196 8.08 19.11 -2.20
C TYR A 196 6.71 19.59 -2.65
N ARG A 197 6.68 20.21 -3.83
CA ARG A 197 5.47 20.48 -4.57
C ARG A 197 5.30 19.44 -5.66
N ILE A 198 4.12 18.86 -5.76
CA ILE A 198 3.74 17.93 -6.81
C ILE A 198 2.62 18.57 -7.62
N ASP A 199 2.89 18.89 -8.87
CA ASP A 199 1.89 19.40 -9.81
C ASP A 199 1.13 18.22 -10.40
N LEU A 200 -0.20 18.21 -10.20
CA LEU A 200 -1.09 17.17 -10.66
C LEU A 200 -1.56 17.47 -12.08
N GLU A 201 -1.56 16.46 -12.92
CA GLU A 201 -2.05 16.48 -14.30
C GLU A 201 -2.98 15.28 -14.49
N ASP A 202 -3.95 15.37 -15.42
CA ASP A 202 -4.85 14.24 -15.70
C ASP A 202 -4.09 13.00 -16.18
N ASP A 203 -3.03 13.21 -16.95
CA ASP A 203 -2.09 12.15 -17.33
C ASP A 203 -1.05 11.95 -16.23
N VAL A 204 -1.10 10.80 -15.56
CA VAL A 204 -0.16 10.44 -14.49
C VAL A 204 1.31 10.61 -14.93
N ALA A 205 1.64 10.35 -16.20
CA ALA A 205 3.01 10.48 -16.71
C ALA A 205 3.53 11.92 -16.72
N LYS A 206 2.65 12.91 -16.72
CA LYS A 206 2.99 14.33 -16.73
C LYS A 206 3.12 14.96 -15.35
N ILE A 207 2.72 14.28 -14.30
CA ILE A 207 2.86 14.74 -12.92
C ILE A 207 4.34 14.99 -12.61
N ARG A 208 4.66 16.11 -11.97
CA ARG A 208 6.03 16.51 -11.64
C ARG A 208 6.17 16.84 -10.16
N CYS A 209 7.34 16.52 -9.61
CA CYS A 209 7.70 16.79 -8.23
C CYS A 209 8.91 17.74 -8.18
N TYR A 210 8.80 18.80 -7.39
CA TYR A 210 9.82 19.85 -7.29
C TYR A 210 10.17 20.11 -5.82
N PRO A 211 11.46 20.21 -5.46
CA PRO A 211 11.85 20.64 -4.13
C PRO A 211 11.45 22.10 -3.90
N LEU A 212 11.07 22.42 -2.68
CA LEU A 212 10.82 23.80 -2.23
C LEU A 212 11.91 24.21 -1.24
N ASN A 213 12.46 25.37 -1.45
CA ASN A 213 13.42 26.01 -0.55
C ASN A 213 12.70 27.14 0.18
N PHE A 214 12.58 27.02 1.50
CA PHE A 214 12.04 28.03 2.38
C PHE A 214 13.15 28.71 3.18
#